data_270c996e32105c07371408ba7fa31ea0
#
_entry.id   270c996e32105c07371408ba7fa31ea0
#
_cell.length_a   1.000
_cell.length_b   1.000
_cell.length_c   1.000
_cell.angle_alpha   90.00
_cell.angle_beta   90.00
_cell.angle_gamma   90.00
#
_symmetry.space_group_name_H-M   'P 1'
#
loop_
_entity.id
_entity.type
_entity.pdbx_description
1 polymer ?
#
loop_
_entity_poly.entity_id
_entity_poly.type
_entity_poly.pdbx_seq_one_letter_code
_entity_poly.pdbx_strand_id
1 'polypeptide(L)' 'MTITVYSKPACVACDATYRKLDKHGIEYNSVNIMEALAFVRGLDPSYAQAPVVLVEFADGTSAHWSGYRPSSIEGLAA' A
#
# COMPACT_ATOMS: atom_id res chain seq x y z
N MET A 1 11.43 -7.45 -3.53
CA MET A 1 10.06 -6.91 -3.41
C MET A 1 10.13 -5.50 -2.86
N THR A 2 9.48 -4.57 -3.50
CA THR A 2 9.41 -3.17 -3.05
C THR A 2 7.96 -2.84 -2.76
N ILE A 3 7.69 -2.31 -1.56
CA ILE A 3 6.33 -1.97 -1.14
C ILE A 3 6.25 -0.46 -0.91
N THR A 4 5.26 0.18 -1.51
CA THR A 4 4.97 1.59 -1.31
C THR A 4 3.55 1.75 -0.78
N VAL A 5 3.41 2.47 0.33
CA VAL A 5 2.11 2.78 0.92
C VAL A 5 1.81 4.25 0.66
N TYR A 6 0.81 4.51 -0.16
CA TYR A 6 0.32 5.86 -0.43
C TYR A 6 -0.73 6.19 0.60
N SER A 7 -0.42 7.11 1.50
CA SER A 7 -1.22 7.40 2.68
C SER A 7 -1.54 8.89 2.81
N LYS A 8 -2.36 9.23 3.79
CA LYS A 8 -2.71 10.60 4.12
C LYS A 8 -2.69 10.79 5.63
N PRO A 9 -2.61 12.06 6.13
CA PRO A 9 -2.73 12.33 7.56
C PRO A 9 -4.09 11.87 8.12
N ALA A 10 -4.12 11.55 9.41
CA ALA A 10 -5.34 11.17 10.14
C ALA A 10 -6.11 10.01 9.48
N CYS A 11 -5.39 8.99 9.05
CA CYS A 11 -5.94 7.85 8.34
C CYS A 11 -5.81 6.58 9.19
N VAL A 12 -6.92 6.13 9.77
CA VAL A 12 -6.94 4.93 10.63
C VAL A 12 -6.53 3.68 9.85
N ALA A 13 -7.02 3.53 8.63
CA ALA A 13 -6.69 2.40 7.77
C ALA A 13 -5.21 2.40 7.37
N CYS A 14 -4.62 3.59 7.18
CA CYS A 14 -3.19 3.71 6.91
C CYS A 14 -2.37 3.25 8.10
N ASP A 15 -2.74 3.68 9.31
CA ASP A 15 -2.05 3.29 10.54
C ASP A 15 -2.15 1.78 10.77
N ALA A 16 -3.32 1.20 10.54
CA ALA A 16 -3.52 -0.25 10.64
C ALA A 16 -2.63 -1.01 9.66
N THR A 17 -2.49 -0.49 8.44
CA THR A 17 -1.62 -1.06 7.41
C THR A 17 -0.16 -1.05 7.87
N TYR A 18 0.33 0.08 8.40
CA TYR A 18 1.69 0.19 8.91
C TYR A 18 1.94 -0.80 10.04
N ARG A 19 1.03 -0.88 11.01
CA ARG A 19 1.16 -1.82 12.14
C ARG A 19 1.23 -3.27 11.67
N LYS A 20 0.43 -3.63 10.68
CA LYS A 20 0.41 -4.99 10.15
C LYS A 20 1.71 -5.31 9.41
N LEU A 21 2.22 -4.39 8.60
CA LEU A 21 3.50 -4.56 7.91
C LEU A 21 4.65 -4.69 8.93
N ASP A 22 4.67 -3.82 9.94
CA ASP A 22 5.68 -3.85 10.99
C ASP A 22 5.64 -5.16 11.77
N LYS A 23 4.45 -5.66 12.07
CA LYS A 23 4.28 -6.93 12.79
C LYS A 23 4.92 -8.09 12.04
N HIS A 24 4.87 -8.09 10.72
CA HIS A 24 5.45 -9.14 9.89
C HIS A 24 6.89 -8.84 9.47
N GLY A 25 7.48 -7.75 9.95
CA GLY A 25 8.85 -7.38 9.61
C GLY A 25 9.04 -6.99 8.14
N ILE A 26 7.98 -6.51 7.49
CA ILE A 26 8.00 -6.15 6.08
C ILE A 26 8.37 -4.67 5.96
N GLU A 27 9.45 -4.38 5.23
CA GLU A 27 9.88 -3.02 4.95
C GLU A 27 8.99 -2.38 3.87
N TYR A 28 8.74 -1.09 3.99
CA TYR A 28 7.93 -0.34 3.04
C TYR A 28 8.36 1.12 2.98
N ASN A 29 8.01 1.78 1.88
CA ASN A 29 8.14 3.22 1.71
C ASN A 29 6.77 3.86 1.91
N SER A 30 6.74 5.03 2.53
CA SER A 30 5.50 5.79 2.75
C SER A 30 5.55 7.07 1.91
N VAL A 31 4.50 7.30 1.14
CA VAL A 31 4.36 8.48 0.27
C VAL A 31 3.00 9.11 0.55
N ASN A 32 2.95 10.45 0.62
CA ASN A 32 1.67 11.15 0.71
C ASN A 32 0.90 10.97 -0.60
N ILE A 33 -0.31 10.42 -0.52
CA ILE A 33 -1.12 10.11 -1.70
C ILE A 33 -1.41 11.36 -2.56
N MET A 34 -1.49 12.53 -1.94
CA MET A 34 -1.74 13.78 -2.66
C MET A 34 -0.60 14.15 -3.61
N GLU A 35 0.62 13.70 -3.33
CA GLU A 35 1.77 13.92 -4.19
C GLU A 35 1.83 12.96 -5.37
N ALA A 36 0.99 11.93 -5.38
CA ALA A 36 1.02 10.87 -6.38
C ALA A 36 -0.36 10.52 -6.93
N LEU A 37 -1.32 11.45 -6.88
CA LEU A 37 -2.71 11.17 -7.28
C LEU A 37 -2.84 10.64 -8.70
N ALA A 38 -2.14 11.25 -9.66
CA ALA A 38 -2.21 10.81 -11.05
C ALA A 38 -1.68 9.40 -11.22
N PHE A 39 -0.58 9.09 -10.53
CA PHE A 39 0.00 7.75 -10.57
C PHE A 39 -0.95 6.71 -9.96
N VAL A 40 -1.51 7.01 -8.79
CA VAL A 40 -2.42 6.11 -8.08
C VAL A 40 -3.68 5.84 -8.90
N ARG A 41 -4.26 6.88 -9.52
CA ARG A 41 -5.41 6.73 -10.39
C ARG A 41 -5.09 5.99 -11.68
N GLY A 42 -3.85 6.02 -12.10
CA GLY A 42 -3.36 5.21 -13.21
C GLY A 42 -3.29 3.72 -12.89
N LEU A 43 -3.12 3.36 -11.61
CA LEU A 43 -3.19 1.96 -11.17
C LEU A 43 -4.62 1.44 -11.25
N ASP A 44 -5.57 2.21 -10.73
CA ASP A 44 -6.99 1.91 -10.80
C ASP A 44 -7.78 3.22 -10.64
N PRO A 45 -8.56 3.65 -11.64
CA PRO A 45 -9.34 4.89 -11.55
C PRO A 45 -10.36 4.93 -10.42
N SER A 46 -10.76 3.77 -9.88
CA SER A 46 -11.72 3.68 -8.78
C SER A 46 -11.09 3.94 -7.40
N TYR A 47 -9.77 4.02 -7.32
CA TYR A 47 -9.10 4.24 -6.04
C TYR A 47 -9.40 5.64 -5.51
N ALA A 48 -10.24 5.70 -4.46
CA ALA A 48 -10.68 6.94 -3.82
C ALA A 48 -10.35 6.95 -2.32
N GLN A 49 -9.79 5.87 -1.78
CA GLN A 49 -9.50 5.73 -0.35
C GLN A 49 -8.03 5.43 -0.12
N ALA A 50 -7.46 6.07 0.91
CA ALA A 50 -6.16 5.73 1.43
C ALA A 50 -6.28 4.59 2.46
N PRO A 51 -5.30 3.73 2.62
CA PRO A 51 -4.07 3.71 1.84
C PRO A 51 -4.26 3.02 0.48
N VAL A 52 -3.39 3.33 -0.45
CA VAL A 52 -3.19 2.48 -1.64
C VAL A 52 -1.82 1.83 -1.48
N VAL A 53 -1.77 0.52 -1.56
CA VAL A 53 -0.53 -0.24 -1.41
C VAL A 53 -0.12 -0.79 -2.76
N LEU A 54 1.11 -0.51 -3.16
CA LEU A 54 1.71 -1.04 -4.38
C LEU A 54 2.86 -1.98 -4.00
N VAL A 55 2.82 -3.19 -4.51
CA VAL A 55 3.87 -4.19 -4.32
C VAL A 55 4.49 -4.48 -5.68
N GLU A 56 5.79 -4.26 -5.78
CA GLU A 56 6.55 -4.52 -7.00
C GLU A 56 7.49 -5.70 -6.74
N PHE A 57 7.32 -6.78 -7.52
CA PHE A 57 8.10 -8.00 -7.36
C PHE A 57 9.36 -7.96 -8.22
N ALA A 58 10.35 -8.78 -7.84
CA ALA A 58 11.64 -8.82 -8.52
C ALA A 58 11.54 -9.26 -9.99
N ASP A 59 10.50 -10.01 -10.35
CA ASP A 59 10.29 -10.48 -11.72
C ASP A 59 9.62 -9.46 -12.65
N GLY A 60 9.37 -8.24 -12.14
CA GLY A 60 8.73 -7.16 -12.90
C GLY A 60 7.21 -7.14 -12.81
N THR A 61 6.60 -8.11 -12.14
CA THR A 61 5.15 -8.08 -11.88
C THR A 61 4.83 -7.19 -10.70
N SER A 62 3.57 -6.81 -10.56
CA SER A 62 3.12 -5.98 -9.44
C SER A 62 1.72 -6.37 -8.99
N ALA A 63 1.39 -6.00 -7.75
CA ALA A 63 0.05 -6.11 -7.20
C ALA A 63 -0.26 -4.82 -6.45
N HIS A 64 -1.53 -4.44 -6.39
CA HIS A 64 -1.94 -3.25 -5.66
C HIS A 64 -3.36 -3.41 -5.15
N TRP A 65 -3.66 -2.68 -4.07
CA TRP A 65 -5.01 -2.64 -3.49
C TRP A 65 -5.22 -1.31 -2.78
N SER A 66 -6.48 -1.03 -2.43
CA SER A 66 -6.87 0.15 -1.68
C SER A 66 -7.51 -0.27 -0.36
N GLY A 67 -7.29 0.51 0.69
CA GLY A 67 -7.80 0.25 2.03
C GLY A 67 -6.93 -0.71 2.83
N TYR A 68 -7.34 -0.96 4.08
CA TYR A 68 -6.65 -1.93 4.92
C TYR A 68 -7.11 -3.33 4.57
N ARG A 69 -6.19 -4.14 4.07
CA ARG A 69 -6.45 -5.53 3.67
C ARG A 69 -5.44 -6.46 4.32
N PRO A 70 -5.73 -6.89 5.56
CA PRO A 70 -4.77 -7.70 6.32
C PRO A 70 -4.43 -9.04 5.64
N SER A 71 -5.38 -9.67 4.97
CA SER A 71 -5.12 -10.92 4.26
C SER A 71 -4.11 -10.77 3.13
N SER A 72 -4.14 -9.63 2.43
CA SER A 72 -3.18 -9.34 1.37
C SER A 72 -1.78 -9.15 1.94
N ILE A 73 -1.66 -8.48 3.08
CA ILE A 73 -0.38 -8.28 3.78
C ILE A 73 0.15 -9.64 4.28
N GLU A 74 -0.69 -10.45 4.87
CA GLU A 74 -0.32 -11.78 5.34
C GLU A 74 0.20 -12.66 4.20
N GLY A 75 -0.40 -12.55 3.02
CA GLY A 75 0.06 -13.24 1.83
C GLY A 75 1.49 -12.88 1.42
N LEU A 76 1.91 -11.63 1.67
CA LEU A 76 3.27 -11.19 1.38
C LEU A 76 4.30 -11.78 2.34
N ALA A 77 3.88 -12.09 3.56
CA ALA A 77 4.74 -12.64 4.60
C ALA A 77 4.91 -14.16 4.52
N ALA A 78 4.09 -14.81 3.75
CA ALA A 78 4.08 -16.26 3.63
C ALA A 78 5.29 -16.81 2.85
#